data_7a740faf751dc57e1a3adf887d7d3c3f
#
_entry.id   7a740faf751dc57e1a3adf887d7d3c3f
#
_cell.length_a   1.000
_cell.length_b   1.000
_cell.length_c   1.000
_cell.angle_alpha   90.00
_cell.angle_beta   90.00
_cell.angle_gamma   90.00
#
_symmetry.space_group_name_H-M   'P 1'
#
loop_
_entity.id
_entity.type
_entity.pdbx_description
1 polymer ?
#
loop_
_entity_poly.entity_id
_entity_poly.type
_entity_poly.pdbx_seq_one_letter_code
_entity_poly.pdbx_strand_id
1 'polypeptide(L)'
;LHLPTATFLWPNANWYEREVWDMFGIRFDGHPNLYRLVLPPTWEGHALRKEHPARATEMEPFTLDDAQTDIEQEALKFKPEEWGMKRASEDSEFMFLNLGPNHPSVHGAFRIAVQLDGEILVDAVPDIGYHHRGAEKMGERQSWHTFIPYTDRIDYLGGVMNNLPYVMAVEKMAGIEVPERVKVIRVMLSEMFRICSHLLFYGTFAQDVGQLSPIFYMFVERERIFNIIESICGARMHPGWFRIGGVAQDLPQGWEVRIRELLDFMPARLDEYDSMVLNNGILKRRTQGVGAYTTQDAFDWGVTGAGLRATGYEWDMRKQRPYSGYENFEFDIPIAANGDCYDRCAVRVEEMRQSLRIIKQCVDNMPSGDYKSSHPL
;
A
#
# COMPACT_ATOMS: atom_id res chain seq x y z
N LEU A 1 15.08 13.53 -23.55
CA LEU A 1 15.04 12.14 -24.01
C LEU A 1 13.61 11.81 -24.44
N HIS A 2 13.46 11.11 -25.60
CA HIS A 2 12.18 10.67 -26.14
C HIS A 2 12.18 9.17 -26.27
N LEU A 3 11.10 8.52 -25.85
CA LEU A 3 10.90 7.09 -25.94
C LEU A 3 9.50 6.79 -26.52
N PRO A 4 9.27 5.70 -27.24
CA PRO A 4 7.91 5.32 -27.63
C PRO A 4 7.12 4.90 -26.41
N THR A 5 5.82 5.21 -26.38
CA THR A 5 4.91 4.73 -25.33
C THR A 5 4.73 3.23 -25.38
N ALA A 6 4.51 2.60 -24.22
CA ALA A 6 4.12 1.19 -24.10
C ALA A 6 2.62 1.02 -23.76
N THR A 7 1.83 2.10 -23.76
CA THR A 7 0.40 2.07 -23.41
C THR A 7 -0.45 1.20 -24.33
N PHE A 8 0.03 0.91 -25.55
CA PHE A 8 -0.64 0.00 -26.47
C PHE A 8 -0.44 -1.47 -26.11
N LEU A 9 0.57 -1.80 -25.30
CA LEU A 9 0.82 -3.14 -24.78
C LEU A 9 0.18 -3.34 -23.40
N TRP A 10 0.33 -2.34 -22.54
CA TRP A 10 -0.14 -2.38 -21.16
C TRP A 10 -0.84 -1.05 -20.80
N PRO A 11 -2.14 -1.06 -20.51
CA PRO A 11 -2.86 0.13 -20.06
C PRO A 11 -2.22 0.81 -18.86
N ASN A 12 -1.66 0.03 -17.93
CA ASN A 12 -0.97 0.52 -16.74
C ASN A 12 0.28 1.37 -17.06
N ALA A 13 0.89 1.19 -18.23
CA ALA A 13 2.02 2.02 -18.66
C ALA A 13 1.65 3.51 -18.71
N ASN A 14 0.37 3.85 -18.90
CA ASN A 14 -0.11 5.23 -18.87
C ASN A 14 0.34 5.97 -17.61
N TRP A 15 0.12 5.38 -16.44
CA TRP A 15 0.46 6.01 -15.17
C TRP A 15 1.96 6.04 -14.90
N TYR A 16 2.66 4.95 -15.18
CA TYR A 16 4.12 4.88 -14.97
C TYR A 16 4.88 5.82 -15.90
N GLU A 17 4.46 5.94 -17.15
CA GLU A 17 5.08 6.87 -18.09
C GLU A 17 4.84 8.32 -17.70
N ARG A 18 3.65 8.65 -17.21
CA ARG A 18 3.34 9.97 -16.65
C ARG A 18 4.21 10.29 -15.44
N GLU A 19 4.39 9.34 -14.51
CA GLU A 19 5.26 9.51 -13.34
C GLU A 19 6.72 9.73 -13.77
N VAL A 20 7.22 8.91 -14.70
CA VAL A 20 8.59 9.06 -15.22
C VAL A 20 8.77 10.41 -15.91
N TRP A 21 7.79 10.86 -16.70
CA TRP A 21 7.85 12.19 -17.30
C TRP A 21 7.79 13.28 -16.24
N ASP A 22 6.91 13.17 -15.27
CA ASP A 22 6.74 14.14 -14.20
C ASP A 22 8.04 14.30 -13.38
N MET A 23 8.67 13.19 -13.01
CA MET A 23 9.87 13.18 -12.17
C MET A 23 11.17 13.46 -12.92
N PHE A 24 11.32 12.99 -14.17
CA PHE A 24 12.59 13.05 -14.92
C PHE A 24 12.52 13.86 -16.22
N GLY A 25 11.32 14.17 -16.72
CA GLY A 25 11.15 14.87 -18.01
C GLY A 25 11.45 14.01 -19.22
N ILE A 26 11.38 12.68 -19.10
CA ILE A 26 11.48 11.75 -20.23
C ILE A 26 10.13 11.74 -20.94
N ARG A 27 10.12 12.14 -22.21
CA ARG A 27 8.87 12.25 -22.98
C ARG A 27 8.56 10.93 -23.68
N PHE A 28 7.30 10.52 -23.62
CA PHE A 28 6.79 9.33 -24.28
C PHE A 28 5.97 9.69 -25.51
N ASP A 29 6.52 9.38 -26.69
CA ASP A 29 5.86 9.70 -27.96
C ASP A 29 4.70 8.76 -28.23
N GLY A 30 3.53 9.32 -28.53
CA GLY A 30 2.29 8.58 -28.71
C GLY A 30 1.52 8.29 -27.43
N HIS A 31 1.97 8.78 -26.28
CA HIS A 31 1.20 8.66 -25.02
C HIS A 31 -0.12 9.44 -25.12
N PRO A 32 -1.26 8.84 -24.72
CA PRO A 32 -2.58 9.43 -24.95
C PRO A 32 -2.84 10.73 -24.17
N ASN A 33 -2.23 10.89 -22.98
CA ASN A 33 -2.48 12.03 -22.10
C ASN A 33 -1.30 12.30 -21.16
N LEU A 34 -0.17 12.72 -21.70
CA LEU A 34 1.07 12.96 -20.94
C LEU A 34 0.98 14.28 -20.16
N TYR A 35 0.52 14.23 -18.92
CA TYR A 35 0.48 15.34 -17.97
C TYR A 35 0.99 14.89 -16.59
N ARG A 36 1.25 15.84 -15.67
CA ARG A 36 1.78 15.53 -14.34
C ARG A 36 0.88 14.58 -13.59
N LEU A 37 1.47 13.70 -12.81
CA LEU A 37 0.75 12.70 -12.04
C LEU A 37 0.79 12.98 -10.54
N VAL A 38 1.97 13.26 -9.98
CA VAL A 38 2.18 13.38 -8.54
C VAL A 38 2.58 14.77 -8.08
N LEU A 39 3.07 15.63 -8.98
CA LEU A 39 3.37 17.04 -8.70
C LEU A 39 2.22 17.93 -9.14
N PRO A 40 2.07 19.14 -8.53
CA PRO A 40 1.07 20.11 -8.96
C PRO A 40 1.26 20.50 -10.45
N PRO A 41 0.18 20.82 -11.16
CA PRO A 41 0.28 21.25 -12.57
C PRO A 41 1.20 22.45 -12.78
N THR A 42 1.28 23.33 -11.78
CA THR A 42 2.13 24.57 -11.78
C THR A 42 3.59 24.31 -11.44
N TRP A 43 3.97 23.07 -11.09
CA TRP A 43 5.36 22.77 -10.74
C TRP A 43 6.30 22.96 -11.92
N GLU A 44 7.38 23.71 -11.71
CA GLU A 44 8.39 23.95 -12.73
C GLU A 44 9.52 22.91 -12.66
N GLY A 45 9.94 22.41 -13.82
CA GLY A 45 11.01 21.42 -13.95
C GLY A 45 10.60 20.00 -13.54
N HIS A 46 11.59 19.17 -13.18
CA HIS A 46 11.43 17.74 -12.89
C HIS A 46 12.23 17.38 -11.63
N ALA A 47 11.52 16.97 -10.58
CA ALA A 47 12.05 16.91 -9.22
C ALA A 47 13.19 15.89 -9.01
N LEU A 48 13.25 14.80 -9.78
CA LEU A 48 14.31 13.79 -9.62
C LEU A 48 15.53 14.02 -10.52
N ARG A 49 15.56 15.09 -11.32
CA ARG A 49 16.79 15.46 -12.02
C ARG A 49 17.85 15.94 -11.04
N LYS A 50 19.12 15.72 -11.36
CA LYS A 50 20.24 16.07 -10.48
C LYS A 50 20.43 17.57 -10.31
N GLU A 51 20.02 18.37 -11.28
CA GLU A 51 20.00 19.84 -11.19
C GLU A 51 18.95 20.38 -10.23
N HIS A 52 17.91 19.59 -9.89
CA HIS A 52 16.89 20.00 -8.92
C HIS A 52 17.44 19.89 -7.50
N PRO A 53 17.33 20.98 -6.69
CA PRO A 53 17.84 20.99 -5.33
C PRO A 53 17.22 19.89 -4.46
N ALA A 54 18.02 19.25 -3.61
CA ALA A 54 17.56 18.23 -2.68
C ALA A 54 17.25 18.77 -1.28
N ARG A 55 17.46 20.08 -1.04
CA ARG A 55 17.15 20.77 0.21
C ARG A 55 16.31 21.99 -0.06
N ALA A 56 15.30 22.21 0.78
CA ALA A 56 14.47 23.42 0.73
C ALA A 56 15.31 24.71 0.90
N THR A 57 16.41 24.64 1.64
CA THR A 57 17.35 25.78 1.83
C THR A 57 18.16 26.13 0.58
N GLU A 58 18.15 25.29 -0.44
CA GLU A 58 18.81 25.52 -1.74
C GLU A 58 17.82 26.05 -2.79
N MET A 59 16.54 26.16 -2.41
CA MET A 59 15.46 26.69 -3.24
C MET A 59 15.08 28.09 -2.78
N GLU A 60 14.67 28.92 -3.71
CA GLU A 60 14.00 30.18 -3.36
C GLU A 60 12.74 29.87 -2.55
N PRO A 61 12.34 30.74 -1.61
CA PRO A 61 11.08 30.57 -0.91
C PRO A 61 9.93 30.40 -1.89
N PHE A 62 9.12 29.37 -1.69
CA PHE A 62 7.93 29.16 -2.50
C PHE A 62 6.92 30.26 -2.18
N THR A 63 6.82 31.23 -3.06
CA THR A 63 5.82 32.30 -2.98
C THR A 63 4.93 32.19 -4.20
N LEU A 64 3.63 32.05 -3.96
CA LEU A 64 2.64 32.24 -5.01
C LEU A 64 2.36 33.73 -5.11
N ASP A 65 2.58 34.34 -6.26
CA ASP A 65 2.01 35.65 -6.58
C ASP A 65 0.50 35.48 -6.89
N ASP A 66 -0.23 36.58 -6.96
CA ASP A 66 -1.68 36.56 -7.18
C ASP A 66 -2.03 35.85 -8.50
N ALA A 67 -1.23 36.06 -9.56
CA ALA A 67 -1.46 35.39 -10.84
C ALA A 67 -1.24 33.88 -10.79
N GLN A 68 -0.27 33.44 -10.04
CA GLN A 68 0.02 32.01 -9.84
C GLN A 68 -1.04 31.35 -8.97
N THR A 69 -1.56 32.08 -7.98
CA THR A 69 -2.72 31.64 -7.18
C THR A 69 -3.96 31.49 -8.03
N ASP A 70 -4.22 32.43 -8.94
CA ASP A 70 -5.35 32.36 -9.88
C ASP A 70 -5.20 31.17 -10.85
N ILE A 71 -3.99 30.91 -11.37
CA ILE A 71 -3.70 29.75 -12.22
C ILE A 71 -3.92 28.43 -11.45
N GLU A 72 -3.48 28.36 -10.19
CA GLU A 72 -3.73 27.17 -9.35
C GLU A 72 -5.21 26.97 -9.05
N GLN A 73 -5.93 28.05 -8.74
CA GLN A 73 -7.38 27.97 -8.55
C GLN A 73 -8.10 27.55 -9.82
N GLU A 74 -7.64 27.99 -10.98
CA GLU A 74 -8.20 27.56 -12.26
C GLU A 74 -7.83 26.11 -12.60
N ALA A 75 -6.61 25.66 -12.28
CA ALA A 75 -6.20 24.25 -12.42
C ALA A 75 -6.98 23.32 -11.48
N LEU A 76 -7.48 23.84 -10.36
CA LEU A 76 -8.35 23.10 -9.45
C LEU A 76 -9.83 23.08 -9.92
N LYS A 77 -10.21 23.93 -10.87
CA LYS A 77 -11.54 23.81 -11.51
C LYS A 77 -11.56 22.57 -12.37
N PHE A 78 -12.45 21.68 -12.03
CA PHE A 78 -12.59 20.42 -12.75
C PHE A 78 -13.10 20.65 -14.17
N LYS A 79 -12.28 20.30 -15.15
CA LYS A 79 -12.67 20.28 -16.58
C LYS A 79 -12.66 18.83 -17.04
N PRO A 80 -13.85 18.20 -17.18
CA PRO A 80 -13.97 16.76 -17.46
C PRO A 80 -13.15 16.31 -18.67
N GLU A 81 -13.12 17.11 -19.71
CA GLU A 81 -12.45 16.80 -20.98
C GLU A 81 -10.91 16.77 -20.82
N GLU A 82 -10.34 17.62 -19.98
CA GLU A 82 -8.91 17.64 -19.69
C GLU A 82 -8.46 16.41 -18.89
N TRP A 83 -9.41 15.79 -18.17
CA TRP A 83 -9.21 14.58 -17.40
C TRP A 83 -9.54 13.30 -18.16
N GLY A 84 -9.89 13.44 -19.45
CA GLY A 84 -10.22 12.31 -20.31
C GLY A 84 -11.63 11.76 -20.13
N MET A 85 -12.49 12.45 -19.37
CA MET A 85 -13.90 12.10 -19.23
C MET A 85 -14.67 12.48 -20.50
N LYS A 86 -15.58 11.63 -20.92
CA LYS A 86 -16.44 11.87 -22.08
C LYS A 86 -17.80 12.38 -21.62
N ARG A 87 -18.25 13.48 -22.19
CA ARG A 87 -19.66 13.86 -22.07
C ARG A 87 -20.51 12.88 -22.88
N ALA A 88 -21.54 12.32 -22.25
CA ALA A 88 -22.42 11.38 -22.95
C ALA A 88 -23.28 12.07 -24.01
N SER A 89 -23.65 13.37 -23.84
CA SER A 89 -24.29 14.24 -24.83
C SER A 89 -24.15 15.70 -24.40
N GLU A 90 -24.28 16.65 -25.33
CA GLU A 90 -24.32 18.09 -25.05
C GLU A 90 -25.52 18.51 -24.18
N ASP A 91 -26.59 17.70 -24.18
CA ASP A 91 -27.86 17.98 -23.47
C ASP A 91 -27.98 17.27 -22.10
N SER A 92 -27.00 16.48 -21.67
CA SER A 92 -27.07 15.76 -20.41
C SER A 92 -26.51 16.60 -19.24
N GLU A 93 -27.35 16.90 -18.26
CA GLU A 93 -26.99 17.55 -17.01
C GLU A 93 -26.31 16.53 -16.05
N PHE A 94 -25.03 16.21 -16.29
CA PHE A 94 -24.28 15.42 -15.35
C PHE A 94 -23.87 16.24 -14.15
N MET A 95 -23.93 15.62 -12.96
CA MET A 95 -23.34 16.16 -11.77
C MET A 95 -21.89 15.71 -11.66
N PHE A 96 -20.98 16.65 -11.39
CA PHE A 96 -19.60 16.36 -11.07
C PHE A 96 -19.38 16.52 -9.57
N LEU A 97 -18.78 15.50 -8.95
CA LEU A 97 -18.50 15.50 -7.52
C LEU A 97 -17.06 15.13 -7.27
N ASN A 98 -16.39 15.87 -6.37
CA ASN A 98 -15.07 15.52 -5.87
C ASN A 98 -15.21 14.74 -4.56
N LEU A 99 -14.73 13.49 -4.54
CA LEU A 99 -14.54 12.69 -3.34
C LEU A 99 -13.09 12.84 -2.89
N GLY A 100 -12.87 13.58 -1.82
CA GLY A 100 -11.53 13.89 -1.31
C GLY A 100 -10.99 15.25 -1.80
N PRO A 101 -9.73 15.59 -1.47
CA PRO A 101 -8.73 14.73 -0.82
C PRO A 101 -9.01 14.42 0.66
N ASN A 102 -9.93 15.11 1.29
CA ASN A 102 -10.28 14.99 2.70
C ASN A 102 -11.70 14.44 2.82
N HIS A 103 -11.86 13.13 2.67
CA HIS A 103 -13.16 12.45 2.68
C HIS A 103 -13.07 11.14 3.48
N PRO A 104 -14.07 10.81 4.33
CA PRO A 104 -14.03 9.61 5.18
C PRO A 104 -13.83 8.30 4.43
N SER A 105 -14.38 8.19 3.22
CA SER A 105 -14.33 6.94 2.43
C SER A 105 -13.09 6.81 1.53
N VAL A 106 -12.22 7.80 1.46
CA VAL A 106 -10.98 7.71 0.64
C VAL A 106 -9.74 7.30 1.44
N HIS A 107 -9.87 7.08 2.73
CA HIS A 107 -8.85 6.54 3.63
C HIS A 107 -7.46 7.17 3.46
N GLY A 108 -7.38 8.47 3.64
CA GLY A 108 -6.17 9.26 3.49
C GLY A 108 -6.39 10.45 2.55
N ALA A 109 -5.33 11.03 2.03
CA ALA A 109 -5.42 12.14 1.10
C ALA A 109 -5.43 11.62 -0.35
N PHE A 110 -6.62 11.41 -0.87
CA PHE A 110 -6.87 10.91 -2.21
C PHE A 110 -8.13 11.57 -2.77
N ARG A 111 -8.10 12.03 -4.00
CA ARG A 111 -9.24 12.62 -4.68
C ARG A 111 -9.71 11.73 -5.83
N ILE A 112 -11.01 11.55 -5.92
CA ILE A 112 -11.66 10.96 -7.09
C ILE A 112 -12.66 11.99 -7.61
N ALA A 113 -12.45 12.44 -8.83
CA ALA A 113 -13.46 13.21 -9.55
C ALA A 113 -14.44 12.23 -10.19
N VAL A 114 -15.70 12.30 -9.82
CA VAL A 114 -16.74 11.41 -10.33
C VAL A 114 -17.77 12.18 -11.14
N GLN A 115 -18.24 11.55 -12.21
CA GLN A 115 -19.33 12.01 -13.05
C GLN A 115 -20.57 11.14 -12.76
N LEU A 116 -21.66 11.78 -12.40
CA LEU A 116 -22.89 11.12 -11.98
C LEU A 116 -24.06 11.48 -12.91
N ASP A 117 -24.87 10.49 -13.24
CA ASP A 117 -26.21 10.65 -13.79
C ASP A 117 -27.23 10.28 -12.69
N GLY A 118 -27.74 11.29 -12.01
CA GLY A 118 -28.48 11.08 -10.77
C GLY A 118 -27.59 10.43 -9.70
N GLU A 119 -27.90 9.20 -9.31
CA GLU A 119 -27.10 8.40 -8.36
C GLU A 119 -26.19 7.36 -9.04
N ILE A 120 -26.21 7.30 -10.38
CA ILE A 120 -25.42 6.34 -11.15
C ILE A 120 -24.04 6.94 -11.44
N LEU A 121 -22.99 6.22 -11.07
CA LEU A 121 -21.63 6.56 -11.44
C LEU A 121 -21.42 6.25 -12.94
N VAL A 122 -21.19 7.30 -13.73
CA VAL A 122 -20.94 7.19 -15.18
C VAL A 122 -19.45 7.09 -15.47
N ASP A 123 -18.65 7.90 -14.77
CA ASP A 123 -17.19 7.92 -14.95
C ASP A 123 -16.50 8.36 -13.66
N ALA A 124 -15.22 7.97 -13.48
CA ALA A 124 -14.42 8.33 -12.33
C ALA A 124 -12.95 8.48 -12.71
N VAL A 125 -12.35 9.60 -12.32
CA VAL A 125 -10.92 9.85 -12.55
C VAL A 125 -10.23 10.04 -11.19
N PRO A 126 -9.27 9.18 -10.86
CA PRO A 126 -8.45 9.36 -9.66
C PRO A 126 -7.42 10.46 -9.88
N ASP A 127 -7.26 11.31 -8.86
CA ASP A 127 -6.24 12.35 -8.78
C ASP A 127 -5.34 12.06 -7.57
N ILE A 128 -4.07 11.81 -7.84
CA ILE A 128 -3.09 11.36 -6.85
C ILE A 128 -1.99 12.41 -6.65
N GLY A 129 -1.09 12.16 -5.70
CA GLY A 129 0.01 13.05 -5.37
C GLY A 129 -0.09 13.69 -3.99
N TYR A 130 -1.24 13.64 -3.33
CA TYR A 130 -1.44 14.25 -2.02
C TYR A 130 -0.59 13.61 -0.90
N HIS A 131 -0.11 12.38 -1.11
CA HIS A 131 0.86 11.69 -0.26
C HIS A 131 2.28 11.70 -0.81
N HIS A 132 2.52 12.35 -1.96
CA HIS A 132 3.85 12.45 -2.52
C HIS A 132 4.73 13.34 -1.63
N ARG A 133 5.83 12.79 -1.14
CA ARG A 133 6.73 13.44 -0.18
C ARG A 133 8.14 13.67 -0.71
N GLY A 134 8.41 13.31 -1.96
CA GLY A 134 9.74 13.38 -2.55
C GLY A 134 10.78 12.51 -1.84
N ALA A 135 10.35 11.32 -1.36
CA ALA A 135 11.21 10.42 -0.57
C ALA A 135 12.48 10.03 -1.33
N GLU A 136 12.41 9.83 -2.64
CA GLU A 136 13.53 9.50 -3.51
C GLU A 136 14.56 10.65 -3.54
N LYS A 137 14.09 11.88 -3.62
CA LYS A 137 14.95 13.07 -3.60
C LYS A 137 15.61 13.26 -2.25
N MET A 138 14.87 13.07 -1.16
CA MET A 138 15.42 13.07 0.20
C MET A 138 16.45 11.94 0.39
N GLY A 139 16.21 10.78 -0.21
CA GLY A 139 17.11 9.63 -0.16
C GLY A 139 18.48 9.87 -0.75
N GLU A 140 18.62 10.79 -1.72
CA GLU A 140 19.92 11.14 -2.28
C GLU A 140 20.91 11.72 -1.25
N ARG A 141 20.41 12.20 -0.12
CA ARG A 141 21.21 12.81 0.95
C ARG A 141 21.24 11.97 2.23
N GLN A 142 20.63 10.82 2.21
CA GLN A 142 20.61 9.91 3.36
C GLN A 142 21.68 8.83 3.21
N SER A 143 22.14 8.30 4.35
CA SER A 143 22.86 7.04 4.36
C SER A 143 21.85 5.89 4.21
N TRP A 144 22.34 4.70 3.87
CA TRP A 144 21.53 3.50 3.80
C TRP A 144 20.74 3.23 5.09
N HIS A 145 21.32 3.52 6.25
CA HIS A 145 20.68 3.35 7.55
C HIS A 145 19.65 4.44 7.87
N THR A 146 19.97 5.70 7.56
CA THR A 146 19.09 6.83 7.89
C THR A 146 17.89 6.92 6.95
N PHE A 147 17.90 6.21 5.82
CA PHE A 147 16.75 6.09 4.93
C PHE A 147 15.70 5.07 5.40
N ILE A 148 16.04 4.10 6.26
CA ILE A 148 15.11 3.07 6.73
C ILE A 148 13.79 3.67 7.28
N PRO A 149 13.79 4.70 8.15
CA PRO A 149 12.53 5.28 8.63
C PRO A 149 11.60 5.85 7.54
N TYR A 150 12.13 6.23 6.39
CA TYR A 150 11.28 6.66 5.27
C TYR A 150 10.51 5.49 4.66
N THR A 151 11.09 4.30 4.68
CA THR A 151 10.44 3.11 4.13
C THR A 151 9.24 2.65 4.95
N ASP A 152 9.23 2.83 6.29
CA ASP A 152 8.05 2.55 7.12
C ASP A 152 6.79 3.29 6.65
N ARG A 153 6.98 4.45 6.03
CA ARG A 153 5.91 5.38 5.65
C ARG A 153 5.50 5.29 4.18
N ILE A 154 6.06 4.34 3.44
CA ILE A 154 5.61 4.02 2.06
C ILE A 154 4.16 3.55 2.11
N ASP A 155 3.88 2.62 3.01
CA ASP A 155 2.54 2.22 3.42
C ASP A 155 2.48 2.26 4.96
N TYR A 156 1.78 3.24 5.51
CA TYR A 156 1.69 3.42 6.96
C TYR A 156 0.98 2.27 7.70
N LEU A 157 0.34 1.34 6.98
CA LEU A 157 -0.27 0.14 7.56
C LEU A 157 0.71 -1.04 7.59
N GLY A 158 1.67 -1.06 6.68
CA GLY A 158 2.63 -2.14 6.52
C GLY A 158 3.80 -2.11 7.49
N GLY A 159 4.11 -0.94 8.08
CA GLY A 159 5.20 -0.80 9.05
C GLY A 159 6.51 -1.44 8.59
N VAL A 160 7.05 -2.36 9.38
CA VAL A 160 8.32 -3.04 9.07
C VAL A 160 8.30 -3.90 7.80
N MET A 161 7.11 -4.27 7.29
CA MET A 161 7.02 -4.96 5.98
C MET A 161 7.64 -4.12 4.87
N ASN A 162 7.52 -2.79 4.96
CA ASN A 162 8.12 -1.88 3.98
C ASN A 162 9.63 -1.77 4.12
N ASN A 163 10.17 -1.98 5.34
CA ASN A 163 11.63 -2.02 5.52
C ASN A 163 12.25 -3.24 4.86
N LEU A 164 11.55 -4.38 4.87
CA LEU A 164 12.10 -5.67 4.47
C LEU A 164 12.69 -5.67 3.06
N PRO A 165 11.97 -5.27 1.99
CA PRO A 165 12.54 -5.25 0.65
C PRO A 165 13.73 -4.31 0.52
N TYR A 166 13.73 -3.18 1.23
CA TYR A 166 14.83 -2.23 1.22
C TYR A 166 16.09 -2.82 1.86
N VAL A 167 16.00 -3.32 3.08
CA VAL A 167 17.17 -3.88 3.78
C VAL A 167 17.71 -5.11 3.04
N MET A 168 16.84 -5.97 2.50
CA MET A 168 17.25 -7.12 1.70
C MET A 168 17.96 -6.72 0.39
N ALA A 169 17.51 -5.65 -0.26
CA ALA A 169 18.17 -5.15 -1.46
C ALA A 169 19.59 -4.68 -1.17
N VAL A 170 19.76 -3.92 -0.08
CA VAL A 170 21.09 -3.44 0.38
C VAL A 170 21.97 -4.62 0.80
N GLU A 171 21.44 -5.57 1.58
CA GLU A 171 22.16 -6.79 1.99
C GLU A 171 22.66 -7.58 0.79
N LYS A 172 21.80 -7.77 -0.21
CA LYS A 172 22.17 -8.46 -1.45
C LYS A 172 23.28 -7.72 -2.23
N MET A 173 23.20 -6.40 -2.31
CA MET A 173 24.20 -5.58 -2.98
C MET A 173 25.56 -5.60 -2.25
N ALA A 174 25.52 -5.60 -0.93
CA ALA A 174 26.73 -5.58 -0.08
C ALA A 174 27.28 -7.00 0.23
N GLY A 175 26.60 -8.07 -0.17
CA GLY A 175 26.98 -9.45 0.10
C GLY A 175 26.88 -9.81 1.60
N ILE A 176 25.94 -9.19 2.33
CA ILE A 176 25.75 -9.42 3.76
C ILE A 176 24.82 -10.61 3.96
N GLU A 177 25.31 -11.64 4.64
CA GLU A 177 24.51 -12.77 5.07
C GLU A 177 23.80 -12.47 6.40
N VAL A 178 22.52 -12.79 6.44
CA VAL A 178 21.65 -12.53 7.59
C VAL A 178 21.43 -13.83 8.36
N PRO A 179 21.61 -13.83 9.72
CA PRO A 179 21.36 -15.02 10.56
C PRO A 179 19.94 -15.57 10.41
N GLU A 180 19.78 -16.89 10.52
CA GLU A 180 18.46 -17.55 10.40
C GLU A 180 17.47 -17.02 11.44
N ARG A 181 17.92 -16.75 12.68
CA ARG A 181 17.09 -16.12 13.72
C ARG A 181 16.47 -14.81 13.24
N VAL A 182 17.25 -13.97 12.57
CA VAL A 182 16.77 -12.69 12.05
C VAL A 182 15.71 -12.88 10.97
N LYS A 183 15.90 -13.86 10.07
CA LYS A 183 14.93 -14.16 9.02
C LYS A 183 13.56 -14.51 9.62
N VAL A 184 13.54 -15.39 10.62
CA VAL A 184 12.31 -15.80 11.31
C VAL A 184 11.67 -14.62 12.06
N ILE A 185 12.46 -13.79 12.75
CA ILE A 185 11.94 -12.58 13.42
C ILE A 185 11.33 -11.62 12.42
N ARG A 186 11.97 -11.38 11.28
CA ARG A 186 11.45 -10.51 10.23
C ARG A 186 10.14 -11.04 9.64
N VAL A 187 10.03 -12.34 9.40
CA VAL A 187 8.79 -12.97 8.95
C VAL A 187 7.70 -12.80 9.98
N MET A 188 7.96 -13.12 11.24
CA MET A 188 6.98 -13.03 12.33
C MET A 188 6.40 -11.61 12.45
N LEU A 189 7.23 -10.59 12.51
CA LEU A 189 6.77 -9.20 12.60
C LEU A 189 6.06 -8.74 11.33
N SER A 190 6.52 -9.16 10.14
CA SER A 190 5.86 -8.83 8.88
C SER A 190 4.43 -9.39 8.84
N GLU A 191 4.23 -10.63 9.29
CA GLU A 191 2.89 -11.22 9.33
C GLU A 191 2.00 -10.57 10.41
N MET A 192 2.54 -10.10 11.53
CA MET A 192 1.79 -9.31 12.50
C MET A 192 1.31 -7.98 11.91
N PHE A 193 2.16 -7.27 11.16
CA PHE A 193 1.77 -6.07 10.44
C PHE A 193 0.77 -6.34 9.32
N ARG A 194 0.87 -7.47 8.63
CA ARG A 194 -0.14 -7.91 7.66
C ARG A 194 -1.52 -8.03 8.30
N ILE A 195 -1.61 -8.67 9.47
CA ILE A 195 -2.87 -8.76 10.22
C ILE A 195 -3.38 -7.36 10.58
N CYS A 196 -2.52 -6.47 11.08
CA CYS A 196 -2.88 -5.09 11.39
C CYS A 196 -3.44 -4.33 10.18
N SER A 197 -2.82 -4.49 9.02
CA SER A 197 -3.26 -3.88 7.75
C SER A 197 -4.61 -4.43 7.31
N HIS A 198 -4.79 -5.74 7.36
CA HIS A 198 -6.04 -6.37 6.95
C HIS A 198 -7.20 -6.11 7.91
N LEU A 199 -6.95 -6.02 9.21
CA LEU A 199 -7.97 -5.60 10.19
C LEU A 199 -8.46 -4.18 9.90
N LEU A 200 -7.56 -3.26 9.59
CA LEU A 200 -7.95 -1.90 9.21
C LEU A 200 -8.77 -1.92 7.92
N PHE A 201 -8.28 -2.59 6.88
CA PHE A 201 -9.03 -2.73 5.62
C PHE A 201 -10.43 -3.27 5.88
N TYR A 202 -10.55 -4.36 6.65
CA TYR A 202 -11.82 -5.04 6.88
C TYR A 202 -12.81 -4.15 7.61
N GLY A 203 -12.35 -3.42 8.65
CA GLY A 203 -13.18 -2.49 9.41
C GLY A 203 -13.63 -1.29 8.59
N THR A 204 -12.73 -0.65 7.84
CA THR A 204 -13.05 0.52 7.01
C THR A 204 -13.90 0.15 5.80
N PHE A 205 -13.67 -1.01 5.19
CA PHE A 205 -14.52 -1.53 4.11
C PHE A 205 -15.95 -1.79 4.59
N ALA A 206 -16.12 -2.37 5.78
CA ALA A 206 -17.44 -2.52 6.40
C ALA A 206 -18.12 -1.16 6.62
N GLN A 207 -17.37 -0.15 7.06
CA GLN A 207 -17.86 1.22 7.23
C GLN A 207 -18.33 1.83 5.90
N ASP A 208 -17.55 1.69 4.83
CA ASP A 208 -17.88 2.24 3.51
C ASP A 208 -19.18 1.66 2.94
N VAL A 209 -19.46 0.38 3.22
CA VAL A 209 -20.72 -0.26 2.83
C VAL A 209 -21.85 -0.05 3.83
N GLY A 210 -21.65 0.80 4.85
CA GLY A 210 -22.70 1.26 5.77
C GLY A 210 -22.76 0.57 7.13
N GLN A 211 -21.73 -0.18 7.53
CA GLN A 211 -21.66 -0.86 8.82
C GLN A 211 -20.53 -0.27 9.69
N LEU A 212 -20.84 0.73 10.51
CA LEU A 212 -19.84 1.48 11.27
C LEU A 212 -19.19 0.69 12.42
N SER A 213 -19.95 -0.14 13.14
CA SER A 213 -19.48 -0.76 14.39
C SER A 213 -18.24 -1.67 14.23
N PRO A 214 -18.07 -2.47 13.16
CA PRO A 214 -16.93 -3.38 13.02
C PRO A 214 -15.57 -2.71 13.11
N ILE A 215 -15.42 -1.47 12.61
CA ILE A 215 -14.14 -0.76 12.65
C ILE A 215 -13.65 -0.59 14.09
N PHE A 216 -14.51 -0.28 15.04
CA PHE A 216 -14.12 -0.08 16.44
C PHE A 216 -13.61 -1.40 17.07
N TYR A 217 -14.27 -2.51 16.80
CA TYR A 217 -13.83 -3.82 17.30
C TYR A 217 -12.49 -4.24 16.69
N MET A 218 -12.34 -4.09 15.37
CA MET A 218 -11.10 -4.45 14.68
C MET A 218 -9.93 -3.57 15.11
N PHE A 219 -10.17 -2.30 15.46
CA PHE A 219 -9.15 -1.44 16.03
C PHE A 219 -8.71 -1.86 17.43
N VAL A 220 -9.61 -2.45 18.25
CA VAL A 220 -9.23 -3.02 19.56
C VAL A 220 -8.26 -4.20 19.36
N GLU A 221 -8.52 -5.07 18.38
CA GLU A 221 -7.61 -6.19 18.10
C GLU A 221 -6.28 -5.71 17.52
N ARG A 222 -6.33 -4.72 16.64
CA ARG A 222 -5.13 -4.06 16.10
C ARG A 222 -4.29 -3.44 17.23
N GLU A 223 -4.93 -2.84 18.23
CA GLU A 223 -4.27 -2.28 19.40
C GLU A 223 -3.53 -3.36 20.22
N ARG A 224 -4.11 -4.54 20.39
CA ARG A 224 -3.44 -5.68 21.06
C ARG A 224 -2.15 -6.07 20.34
N ILE A 225 -2.19 -6.12 19.00
CA ILE A 225 -1.00 -6.42 18.21
C ILE A 225 0.04 -5.31 18.34
N PHE A 226 -0.37 -4.05 18.32
CA PHE A 226 0.54 -2.92 18.52
C PHE A 226 1.21 -2.92 19.90
N ASN A 227 0.52 -3.34 20.95
CA ASN A 227 1.12 -3.48 22.27
C ASN A 227 2.23 -4.55 22.29
N ILE A 228 2.09 -5.62 21.50
CA ILE A 228 3.16 -6.61 21.31
C ILE A 228 4.31 -6.00 20.53
N ILE A 229 4.03 -5.36 19.38
CA ILE A 229 5.02 -4.71 18.52
C ILE A 229 5.80 -3.66 19.32
N GLU A 230 5.11 -2.81 20.07
CA GLU A 230 5.74 -1.79 20.92
C GLU A 230 6.66 -2.42 21.98
N SER A 231 6.26 -3.53 22.58
CA SER A 231 7.12 -4.23 23.56
C SER A 231 8.40 -4.81 22.94
N ILE A 232 8.38 -5.13 21.64
CA ILE A 232 9.52 -5.66 20.90
C ILE A 232 10.36 -4.53 20.29
N CYS A 233 9.70 -3.60 19.62
CA CYS A 233 10.34 -2.60 18.77
C CYS A 233 10.52 -1.23 19.43
N GLY A 234 9.82 -0.96 20.54
CA GLY A 234 9.81 0.36 21.20
C GLY A 234 8.94 1.41 20.50
N ALA A 235 8.28 1.05 19.39
CA ALA A 235 7.37 1.91 18.64
C ALA A 235 6.21 1.09 18.05
N ARG A 236 5.10 1.76 17.78
CA ARG A 236 3.84 1.11 17.40
C ARG A 236 3.71 0.90 15.88
N MET A 237 3.64 1.98 15.11
CA MET A 237 3.32 1.93 13.68
C MET A 237 4.55 1.97 12.78
N HIS A 238 5.55 2.76 13.13
CA HIS A 238 6.72 3.05 12.31
C HIS A 238 8.02 2.83 13.10
N PRO A 239 8.33 1.58 13.45
CA PRO A 239 9.43 1.30 14.36
C PRO A 239 10.83 1.43 13.71
N GLY A 240 10.93 1.39 12.37
CA GLY A 240 12.22 1.39 11.68
C GLY A 240 13.15 0.30 12.21
N TRP A 241 12.62 -0.85 12.59
CA TRP A 241 13.29 -1.82 13.43
C TRP A 241 14.11 -2.85 12.66
N PHE A 242 13.77 -3.14 11.41
CA PHE A 242 14.64 -3.93 10.55
C PHE A 242 15.86 -3.09 10.16
N ARG A 243 17.03 -3.68 10.29
CA ARG A 243 18.30 -3.05 10.01
C ARG A 243 19.05 -3.86 8.97
N ILE A 244 19.96 -3.22 8.24
CA ILE A 244 20.82 -3.90 7.29
C ILE A 244 21.70 -4.89 8.08
N GLY A 245 21.66 -6.16 7.70
CA GLY A 245 22.35 -7.25 8.38
C GLY A 245 21.64 -7.80 9.63
N GLY A 246 20.43 -7.30 9.99
CA GLY A 246 19.76 -7.81 11.18
C GLY A 246 18.50 -7.05 11.58
N VAL A 247 18.35 -6.92 12.89
CA VAL A 247 17.30 -6.14 13.57
C VAL A 247 17.93 -5.21 14.62
N ALA A 248 17.18 -4.22 15.08
CA ALA A 248 17.71 -3.19 15.96
C ALA A 248 18.24 -3.78 17.30
N GLN A 249 17.55 -4.74 17.86
CA GLN A 249 17.90 -5.48 19.10
C GLN A 249 17.24 -6.85 19.08
N ASP A 250 17.66 -7.74 19.96
CA ASP A 250 17.02 -9.07 20.08
C ASP A 250 15.64 -8.97 20.72
N LEU A 251 14.88 -10.06 20.61
CA LEU A 251 13.55 -10.17 21.22
C LEU A 251 13.64 -10.06 22.75
N PRO A 252 12.77 -9.28 23.40
CA PRO A 252 12.79 -9.11 24.85
C PRO A 252 12.34 -10.40 25.57
N GLN A 253 12.74 -10.56 26.82
CA GLN A 253 12.32 -11.70 27.61
C GLN A 253 10.78 -11.77 27.71
N GLY A 254 10.21 -12.97 27.50
CA GLY A 254 8.77 -13.22 27.61
C GLY A 254 7.96 -12.79 26.36
N TRP A 255 8.61 -12.49 25.27
CA TRP A 255 7.94 -12.15 23.99
C TRP A 255 7.00 -13.25 23.51
N GLU A 256 7.36 -14.52 23.73
CA GLU A 256 6.58 -15.68 23.29
C GLU A 256 5.20 -15.73 23.96
N VAL A 257 5.12 -15.37 25.23
CA VAL A 257 3.89 -15.45 26.02
C VAL A 257 2.80 -14.56 25.38
N ARG A 258 3.16 -13.32 25.10
CA ARG A 258 2.22 -12.35 24.51
C ARG A 258 1.74 -12.76 23.13
N ILE A 259 2.65 -13.34 22.32
CA ILE A 259 2.27 -13.79 20.98
C ILE A 259 1.40 -15.05 21.06
N ARG A 260 1.66 -15.96 21.97
CA ARG A 260 0.79 -17.12 22.19
C ARG A 260 -0.61 -16.73 22.65
N GLU A 261 -0.73 -15.76 23.55
CA GLU A 261 -2.04 -15.20 23.94
C GLU A 261 -2.79 -14.62 22.72
N LEU A 262 -2.10 -13.94 21.82
CA LEU A 262 -2.68 -13.45 20.56
C LEU A 262 -3.14 -14.61 19.67
N LEU A 263 -2.32 -15.64 19.50
CA LEU A 263 -2.62 -16.81 18.67
C LEU A 263 -3.82 -17.62 19.19
N ASP A 264 -3.99 -17.67 20.50
CA ASP A 264 -5.14 -18.33 21.13
C ASP A 264 -6.44 -17.52 20.99
N PHE A 265 -6.32 -16.19 21.01
CA PHE A 265 -7.46 -15.28 21.02
C PHE A 265 -8.01 -14.95 19.63
N MET A 266 -7.12 -14.67 18.66
CA MET A 266 -7.48 -14.11 17.35
C MET A 266 -8.37 -14.98 16.48
N PRO A 267 -8.24 -16.32 16.43
CA PRO A 267 -9.08 -17.16 15.57
C PRO A 267 -10.58 -16.99 15.87
N ALA A 268 -10.97 -17.02 17.13
CA ALA A 268 -12.35 -16.84 17.54
C ALA A 268 -12.90 -15.44 17.19
N ARG A 269 -12.03 -14.40 17.25
CA ARG A 269 -12.42 -13.05 16.85
C ARG A 269 -12.61 -12.93 15.34
N LEU A 270 -11.78 -13.57 14.53
CA LEU A 270 -11.97 -13.60 13.08
C LEU A 270 -13.28 -14.31 12.71
N ASP A 271 -13.62 -15.40 13.37
CA ASP A 271 -14.90 -16.12 13.14
C ASP A 271 -16.11 -15.26 13.52
N GLU A 272 -16.01 -14.49 14.61
CA GLU A 272 -17.04 -13.51 14.98
C GLU A 272 -17.19 -12.41 13.93
N TYR A 273 -16.07 -11.87 13.40
CA TYR A 273 -16.10 -10.86 12.34
C TYR A 273 -16.64 -11.40 11.03
N ASP A 274 -16.36 -12.64 10.68
CA ASP A 274 -16.97 -13.28 9.52
C ASP A 274 -18.49 -13.38 9.66
N SER A 275 -18.97 -13.75 10.84
CA SER A 275 -20.41 -13.79 11.12
C SER A 275 -21.04 -12.41 11.03
N MET A 276 -20.36 -11.38 11.56
CA MET A 276 -20.87 -10.02 11.64
C MET A 276 -20.80 -9.28 10.28
N VAL A 277 -19.73 -9.48 9.50
CA VAL A 277 -19.39 -8.69 8.31
C VAL A 277 -19.53 -9.53 7.04
N LEU A 278 -18.66 -10.52 6.79
CA LEU A 278 -18.67 -11.29 5.53
C LEU A 278 -19.98 -12.01 5.29
N ASN A 279 -20.59 -12.55 6.33
CA ASN A 279 -21.86 -13.27 6.23
C ASN A 279 -23.09 -12.34 6.27
N ASN A 280 -22.88 -11.04 6.38
CA ASN A 280 -23.97 -10.07 6.37
C ASN A 280 -24.61 -9.97 4.98
N GLY A 281 -25.93 -10.14 4.90
CA GLY A 281 -26.67 -10.12 3.64
C GLY A 281 -26.65 -8.76 2.93
N ILE A 282 -26.52 -7.65 3.66
CA ILE A 282 -26.42 -6.30 3.08
C ILE A 282 -25.06 -6.13 2.43
N LEU A 283 -23.98 -6.52 3.13
CA LEU A 283 -22.61 -6.46 2.58
C LEU A 283 -22.54 -7.29 1.29
N LYS A 284 -23.02 -8.53 1.31
CA LYS A 284 -23.02 -9.39 0.12
C LYS A 284 -23.72 -8.73 -1.07
N ARG A 285 -24.91 -8.16 -0.86
CA ARG A 285 -25.67 -7.47 -1.93
C ARG A 285 -24.96 -6.23 -2.48
N ARG A 286 -24.16 -5.54 -1.67
CA ARG A 286 -23.44 -4.32 -2.06
C ARG A 286 -22.08 -4.58 -2.69
N THR A 287 -21.52 -5.78 -2.55
CA THR A 287 -20.15 -6.06 -2.94
C THR A 287 -19.98 -7.21 -3.92
N GLN A 288 -20.92 -8.17 -3.96
CA GLN A 288 -20.90 -9.25 -4.94
C GLN A 288 -21.28 -8.74 -6.34
N GLY A 289 -20.44 -9.07 -7.32
CA GLY A 289 -20.58 -8.60 -8.70
C GLY A 289 -20.22 -7.12 -8.91
N VAL A 290 -19.80 -6.39 -7.86
CA VAL A 290 -19.44 -4.98 -7.95
C VAL A 290 -17.93 -4.84 -8.12
N GLY A 291 -17.49 -4.01 -9.06
CA GLY A 291 -16.08 -3.78 -9.36
C GLY A 291 -15.34 -5.08 -9.74
N ALA A 292 -16.02 -5.99 -10.40
CA ALA A 292 -15.44 -7.23 -10.89
C ALA A 292 -14.53 -6.97 -12.09
N TYR A 293 -13.40 -7.68 -12.13
CA TYR A 293 -12.47 -7.70 -13.25
C TYR A 293 -11.89 -9.09 -13.44
N THR A 294 -11.44 -9.37 -14.65
CA THR A 294 -10.87 -10.67 -15.01
C THR A 294 -9.38 -10.76 -14.62
N THR A 295 -8.83 -11.97 -14.63
CA THR A 295 -7.38 -12.18 -14.45
C THR A 295 -6.56 -11.45 -15.54
N GLN A 296 -7.10 -11.37 -16.77
CA GLN A 296 -6.41 -10.65 -17.86
C GLN A 296 -6.39 -9.14 -17.58
N ASP A 297 -7.52 -8.56 -17.17
CA ASP A 297 -7.56 -7.15 -16.75
C ASP A 297 -6.56 -6.88 -15.62
N ALA A 298 -6.47 -7.80 -14.64
CA ALA A 298 -5.50 -7.68 -13.55
C ALA A 298 -4.05 -7.66 -14.07
N PHE A 299 -3.70 -8.46 -15.07
CA PHE A 299 -2.38 -8.44 -15.69
C PHE A 299 -2.14 -7.15 -16.48
N ASP A 300 -3.11 -6.72 -17.27
CA ASP A 300 -3.00 -5.52 -18.12
C ASP A 300 -2.81 -4.25 -17.27
N TRP A 301 -3.43 -4.21 -16.09
CA TRP A 301 -3.31 -3.11 -15.15
C TRP A 301 -2.26 -3.32 -14.06
N GLY A 302 -1.53 -4.43 -14.08
CA GLY A 302 -0.49 -4.72 -13.09
C GLY A 302 -1.00 -4.94 -11.67
N VAL A 303 -2.23 -5.41 -11.51
CA VAL A 303 -2.83 -5.72 -10.20
C VAL A 303 -2.16 -6.94 -9.60
N THR A 304 -1.75 -6.85 -8.34
CA THR A 304 -1.08 -7.92 -7.59
C THR A 304 -1.77 -8.19 -6.26
N GLY A 305 -1.23 -9.13 -5.48
CA GLY A 305 -1.70 -9.41 -4.12
C GLY A 305 -3.12 -9.94 -4.08
N ALA A 306 -3.89 -9.55 -3.06
CA ALA A 306 -5.27 -9.99 -2.85
C ALA A 306 -6.19 -9.62 -4.03
N GLY A 307 -5.91 -8.53 -4.75
CA GLY A 307 -6.63 -8.15 -5.95
C GLY A 307 -6.52 -9.20 -7.05
N LEU A 308 -5.31 -9.66 -7.33
CA LEU A 308 -5.06 -10.72 -8.33
C LEU A 308 -5.62 -12.07 -7.85
N ARG A 309 -5.41 -12.44 -6.59
CA ARG A 309 -5.89 -13.71 -6.03
C ARG A 309 -7.41 -13.81 -6.00
N ALA A 310 -8.11 -12.69 -5.91
CA ALA A 310 -9.57 -12.65 -6.00
C ALA A 310 -10.11 -13.07 -7.38
N THR A 311 -9.30 -13.01 -8.44
CA THR A 311 -9.67 -13.47 -9.80
C THR A 311 -9.44 -14.96 -10.03
N GLY A 312 -8.95 -15.71 -9.03
CA GLY A 312 -8.64 -17.14 -9.14
C GLY A 312 -7.19 -17.44 -9.51
N TYR A 313 -6.35 -16.44 -9.69
CA TYR A 313 -4.95 -16.66 -10.00
C TYR A 313 -4.11 -16.87 -8.74
N GLU A 314 -3.60 -18.10 -8.58
CA GLU A 314 -2.81 -18.52 -7.42
C GLU A 314 -1.37 -18.00 -7.49
N TRP A 315 -1.19 -16.73 -7.09
CA TRP A 315 0.10 -16.09 -7.08
C TRP A 315 0.38 -15.41 -5.74
N ASP A 316 1.45 -15.87 -5.07
CA ASP A 316 2.00 -15.23 -3.88
C ASP A 316 3.53 -15.26 -3.95
N MET A 317 4.17 -14.10 -3.84
CA MET A 317 5.62 -13.97 -3.90
C MET A 317 6.33 -14.79 -2.82
N ARG A 318 5.70 -15.00 -1.66
CA ARG A 318 6.24 -15.79 -0.56
C ARG A 318 6.38 -17.27 -0.92
N LYS A 319 5.61 -17.77 -1.90
CA LYS A 319 5.64 -19.14 -2.43
C LYS A 319 6.36 -19.24 -3.77
N GLN A 320 6.08 -18.34 -4.69
CA GLN A 320 6.58 -18.41 -6.08
C GLN A 320 8.03 -17.95 -6.22
N ARG A 321 8.43 -16.99 -5.38
CA ARG A 321 9.80 -16.47 -5.30
C ARG A 321 10.17 -16.22 -3.85
N PRO A 322 10.36 -17.27 -3.03
CA PRO A 322 10.56 -17.16 -1.60
C PRO A 322 11.70 -16.21 -1.24
N TYR A 323 11.50 -15.49 -0.15
CA TYR A 323 12.47 -14.55 0.39
C TYR A 323 12.44 -14.58 1.92
N SER A 324 13.51 -14.16 2.58
CA SER A 324 13.62 -14.07 4.03
C SER A 324 13.26 -15.36 4.79
N GLY A 325 13.37 -16.53 4.15
CA GLY A 325 13.08 -17.83 4.77
C GLY A 325 11.61 -18.26 4.69
N TYR A 326 10.75 -17.59 3.90
CA TYR A 326 9.34 -18.00 3.73
C TYR A 326 9.17 -19.42 3.19
N GLU A 327 10.16 -19.97 2.47
CA GLU A 327 10.19 -21.35 2.01
C GLU A 327 10.10 -22.40 3.14
N ASN A 328 10.44 -22.01 4.37
CA ASN A 328 10.42 -22.89 5.53
C ASN A 328 9.08 -22.91 6.27
N PHE A 329 8.10 -22.14 5.79
CA PHE A 329 6.79 -22.02 6.44
C PHE A 329 5.68 -22.65 5.61
N GLU A 330 4.81 -23.38 6.29
CA GLU A 330 3.61 -23.94 5.70
C GLU A 330 2.45 -22.97 5.84
N PHE A 331 1.86 -22.58 4.72
CA PHE A 331 0.63 -21.79 4.62
C PHE A 331 0.00 -22.02 3.25
N ASP A 332 -1.28 -21.74 3.14
CA ASP A 332 -2.00 -21.82 1.89
C ASP A 332 -2.12 -20.44 1.23
N ILE A 333 -2.27 -20.39 -0.09
CA ILE A 333 -2.52 -19.15 -0.83
C ILE A 333 -4.04 -18.98 -0.95
N PRO A 334 -4.66 -18.03 -0.25
CA PRO A 334 -6.09 -17.78 -0.39
C PRO A 334 -6.41 -17.23 -1.77
N ILE A 335 -7.37 -17.85 -2.45
CA ILE A 335 -7.90 -17.43 -3.75
C ILE A 335 -9.41 -17.36 -3.70
N ALA A 336 -10.00 -16.57 -4.60
CA ALA A 336 -11.43 -16.54 -4.88
C ALA A 336 -11.65 -16.65 -6.39
N ALA A 337 -12.82 -16.39 -6.93
CA ALA A 337 -13.08 -16.72 -8.33
C ALA A 337 -13.76 -15.59 -9.14
N ASN A 338 -14.43 -14.65 -8.48
CA ASN A 338 -15.27 -13.67 -9.17
C ASN A 338 -14.57 -12.32 -9.42
N GLY A 339 -13.43 -12.08 -8.79
CA GLY A 339 -12.67 -10.84 -8.95
C GLY A 339 -13.39 -9.57 -8.50
N ASP A 340 -14.44 -9.69 -7.69
CA ASP A 340 -15.28 -8.60 -7.23
C ASP A 340 -14.84 -8.05 -5.85
N CYS A 341 -15.54 -7.01 -5.37
CA CYS A 341 -15.24 -6.40 -4.08
C CYS A 341 -15.38 -7.37 -2.91
N TYR A 342 -16.37 -8.29 -2.96
CA TYR A 342 -16.57 -9.29 -1.93
C TYR A 342 -15.39 -10.26 -1.85
N ASP A 343 -14.97 -10.79 -2.98
CA ASP A 343 -13.87 -11.75 -3.07
C ASP A 343 -12.54 -11.14 -2.60
N ARG A 344 -12.27 -9.87 -2.96
CA ARG A 344 -11.09 -9.16 -2.47
C ARG A 344 -11.09 -8.99 -0.94
N CYS A 345 -12.27 -8.84 -0.35
CA CYS A 345 -12.40 -8.80 1.11
C CYS A 345 -12.18 -10.19 1.73
N ALA A 346 -12.85 -11.21 1.20
CA ALA A 346 -12.76 -12.58 1.69
C ALA A 346 -11.33 -13.14 1.65
N VAL A 347 -10.60 -12.88 0.55
CA VAL A 347 -9.18 -13.27 0.42
C VAL A 347 -8.34 -12.67 1.54
N ARG A 348 -8.50 -11.37 1.85
CA ARG A 348 -7.74 -10.72 2.92
C ARG A 348 -8.06 -11.27 4.31
N VAL A 349 -9.30 -11.63 4.54
CA VAL A 349 -9.70 -12.26 5.81
C VAL A 349 -9.04 -13.62 5.99
N GLU A 350 -9.01 -14.41 4.92
CA GLU A 350 -8.33 -15.71 4.97
C GLU A 350 -6.79 -15.53 5.07
N GLU A 351 -6.22 -14.52 4.45
CA GLU A 351 -4.80 -14.18 4.63
C GLU A 351 -4.44 -13.91 6.08
N MET A 352 -5.32 -13.32 6.89
CA MET A 352 -5.07 -13.15 8.33
C MET A 352 -4.96 -14.50 9.05
N ARG A 353 -5.78 -15.50 8.69
CA ARG A 353 -5.68 -16.85 9.24
C ARG A 353 -4.36 -17.51 8.86
N GLN A 354 -3.95 -17.36 7.61
CA GLN A 354 -2.65 -17.88 7.16
C GLN A 354 -1.48 -17.18 7.84
N SER A 355 -1.58 -15.86 8.09
CA SER A 355 -0.58 -15.12 8.87
C SER A 355 -0.46 -15.64 10.31
N LEU A 356 -1.58 -15.93 10.99
CA LEU A 356 -1.56 -16.56 12.31
C LEU A 356 -0.87 -17.93 12.29
N ARG A 357 -1.09 -18.73 11.24
CA ARG A 357 -0.43 -20.03 11.04
C ARG A 357 1.08 -19.87 10.88
N ILE A 358 1.54 -18.86 10.13
CA ILE A 358 2.98 -18.56 9.98
C ILE A 358 3.56 -18.08 11.30
N ILE A 359 2.91 -17.13 11.99
CA ILE A 359 3.38 -16.60 13.28
C ILE A 359 3.52 -17.74 14.30
N LYS A 360 2.57 -18.66 14.34
CA LYS A 360 2.66 -19.84 15.22
C LYS A 360 3.92 -20.65 14.95
N GLN A 361 4.22 -20.94 13.69
CA GLN A 361 5.43 -21.66 13.30
C GLN A 361 6.70 -20.90 13.66
N CYS A 362 6.71 -19.55 13.52
CA CYS A 362 7.82 -18.72 13.96
C CYS A 362 8.09 -18.84 15.47
N VAL A 363 7.03 -18.82 16.27
CA VAL A 363 7.15 -18.94 17.75
C VAL A 363 7.60 -20.33 18.16
N ASP A 364 7.03 -21.37 17.53
CA ASP A 364 7.33 -22.77 17.89
C ASP A 364 8.76 -23.20 17.48
N ASN A 365 9.30 -22.59 16.42
CA ASN A 365 10.59 -22.98 15.82
C ASN A 365 11.60 -21.82 15.78
N MET A 366 11.54 -20.84 16.69
CA MET A 366 12.45 -19.71 16.70
C MET A 366 13.90 -20.17 16.89
N PRO A 367 14.81 -19.97 15.91
CA PRO A 367 16.19 -20.37 16.05
C PRO A 367 16.90 -19.60 17.16
N SER A 368 17.85 -20.23 17.84
CA SER A 368 18.84 -19.53 18.66
C SER A 368 19.92 -18.89 17.80
N GLY A 369 20.61 -17.90 18.30
CA GLY A 369 21.71 -17.26 17.60
C GLY A 369 21.65 -15.74 17.64
N ASP A 370 22.50 -15.11 16.83
CA ASP A 370 22.67 -13.67 16.80
C ASP A 370 21.49 -12.97 16.08
N TYR A 371 21.19 -11.76 16.53
CA TYR A 371 20.20 -10.88 15.92
C TYR A 371 20.79 -9.88 14.92
N LYS A 372 22.10 -10.00 14.65
CA LYS A 372 22.84 -9.21 13.66
C LYS A 372 23.88 -10.07 12.95
N SER A 373 24.19 -9.71 11.72
CA SER A 373 25.35 -10.23 11.00
C SER A 373 26.66 -9.84 11.70
N SER A 374 27.66 -10.70 11.57
CA SER A 374 29.02 -10.41 12.04
C SER A 374 29.75 -9.38 11.17
N HIS A 375 29.23 -9.06 10.00
CA HIS A 375 29.78 -8.07 9.09
C HIS A 375 28.86 -6.85 9.04
N PRO A 376 29.03 -5.84 9.91
CA PRO A 376 28.29 -4.58 9.81
C PRO A 376 28.76 -3.79 8.58
N LEU A 377 27.83 -3.05 7.95
CA LEU A 377 28.18 -2.01 6.99
C LEU A 377 28.92 -0.89 7.69
#